data_574505f8a015e222a0ed4b35a1a9b50a
#
_entry.id   574505f8a015e222a0ed4b35a1a9b50a
#
_cell.length_a   1.000
_cell.length_b   1.000
_cell.length_c   1.000
_cell.angle_alpha   90.00
_cell.angle_beta   90.00
_cell.angle_gamma   90.00
#
_symmetry.space_group_name_H-M   'P 1'
#
loop_
_entity.id
_entity.type
_entity.pdbx_description
1 polymer ?
#
loop_
_entity_poly.entity_id
_entity_poly.type
_entity_poly.pdbx_seq_one_letter_code
_entity_poly.pdbx_strand_id
1 'polypeptide(L)'
;MIIIHLTVAVVGHRKIYLNTQVDDVHLDTPMYWPADEIFRTTVEDFDNHKAWQEDLNSRLPAGSAYFMEMCHNGNGDIITATDTEEGYEICNPKDAVDYESPPDPPLEFMKPPGTGIDIWPDTFDVYPWELTCCVIDPVASWFMEPENRDVFAHVSHTFTHLELNNATYNDTWREIAFNRDWLTQVGISNAEMFSPFGLVPPAITGLHNADAIRAWMDNGIKYVVGDNTRPLLRNDVSCPGQ
;
A
#
# COMPACT_ATOMS: atom_id res chain seq x y z
N MET A 1 12.41 -5.48 -8.42
CA MET A 1 12.69 -5.93 -9.82
C MET A 1 13.94 -5.26 -10.33
N ILE A 2 15.00 -5.99 -10.67
CA ILE A 2 16.22 -5.40 -11.23
C ILE A 2 16.07 -5.38 -12.75
N ILE A 3 15.86 -4.18 -13.33
CA ILE A 3 15.83 -4.01 -14.80
C ILE A 3 17.21 -3.53 -15.24
N ILE A 4 17.97 -4.41 -15.90
CA ILE A 4 19.24 -4.05 -16.52
C ILE A 4 19.00 -3.69 -17.98
N HIS A 5 19.11 -2.40 -18.34
CA HIS A 5 19.09 -1.97 -19.74
C HIS A 5 20.51 -1.91 -20.27
N LEU A 6 20.84 -2.80 -21.21
CA LEU A 6 22.07 -2.76 -21.99
C LEU A 6 21.80 -2.07 -23.33
N THR A 7 22.23 -0.83 -23.47
CA THR A 7 22.28 -0.18 -24.78
C THR A 7 23.65 -0.45 -25.41
N VAL A 8 23.66 -1.23 -26.51
CA VAL A 8 24.87 -1.76 -27.17
C VAL A 8 25.59 -0.71 -28.04
N ALA A 9 25.13 0.53 -28.12
CA ALA A 9 25.62 1.44 -29.17
C ALA A 9 26.26 2.75 -28.68
N VAL A 10 26.36 3.01 -27.39
CA VAL A 10 27.02 4.24 -26.89
C VAL A 10 27.85 3.91 -25.66
N VAL A 11 29.10 4.28 -25.73
CA VAL A 11 30.04 4.22 -24.63
C VAL A 11 29.42 4.89 -23.40
N GLY A 12 28.94 4.08 -22.42
CA GLY A 12 29.12 4.50 -21.07
C GLY A 12 27.94 4.91 -20.21
N HIS A 13 26.66 4.72 -20.54
CA HIS A 13 25.60 4.97 -19.56
C HIS A 13 24.90 3.67 -19.14
N ARG A 14 25.39 3.06 -18.07
CA ARG A 14 24.70 1.98 -17.38
C ARG A 14 23.80 2.58 -16.30
N LYS A 15 22.48 2.43 -16.45
CA LYS A 15 21.51 2.75 -15.39
C LYS A 15 21.01 1.44 -14.78
N ILE A 16 20.95 1.39 -13.47
CA ILE A 16 20.33 0.31 -12.70
C ILE A 16 19.15 0.94 -11.97
N TYR A 17 17.98 0.37 -12.14
CA TYR A 17 16.78 0.76 -11.41
C TYR A 17 16.50 -0.33 -10.38
N LEU A 18 16.48 0.05 -9.12
CA LEU A 18 16.07 -0.79 -7.99
C LEU A 18 14.93 -0.08 -7.29
N ASN A 19 13.79 -0.75 -7.19
CA ASN A 19 12.68 -0.34 -6.34
C ASN A 19 12.61 -1.28 -5.15
N THR A 20 12.61 -0.72 -3.95
CA THR A 20 12.42 -1.44 -2.69
C THR A 20 11.18 -0.85 -2.04
N GLN A 21 10.21 -1.71 -1.73
CA GLN A 21 8.95 -1.32 -1.10
C GLN A 21 8.84 -2.01 0.25
N VAL A 22 8.30 -1.28 1.23
CA VAL A 22 7.94 -1.79 2.56
C VAL A 22 6.42 -1.72 2.65
N ASP A 23 5.79 -2.89 2.69
CA ASP A 23 4.35 -3.02 2.81
C ASP A 23 3.90 -2.90 4.27
N ASP A 24 2.61 -2.75 4.51
CA ASP A 24 1.96 -2.85 5.83
C ASP A 24 2.51 -1.87 6.88
N VAL A 25 2.93 -0.68 6.45
CA VAL A 25 3.62 0.30 7.30
C VAL A 25 2.87 0.60 8.60
N HIS A 26 1.52 0.59 8.57
CA HIS A 26 0.67 0.90 9.72
C HIS A 26 -0.03 -0.32 10.34
N LEU A 27 0.18 -1.51 9.77
CA LEU A 27 -0.54 -2.71 10.20
C LEU A 27 0.23 -3.52 11.23
N ASP A 28 -0.52 -4.16 12.09
CA ASP A 28 -0.05 -5.23 12.94
C ASP A 28 0.08 -6.52 12.11
N THR A 29 1.27 -7.11 12.08
CA THR A 29 1.56 -8.32 11.32
C THR A 29 1.79 -9.49 12.25
N PRO A 30 0.96 -10.53 12.24
CA PRO A 30 1.21 -11.74 13.02
C PRO A 30 2.53 -12.38 12.59
N MET A 31 3.39 -12.67 13.56
CA MET A 31 4.67 -13.29 13.27
C MET A 31 4.51 -14.79 12.98
N TYR A 32 5.21 -15.26 11.98
CA TYR A 32 5.27 -16.69 11.71
C TYR A 32 6.03 -17.45 12.79
N TRP A 33 7.02 -16.78 13.38
CA TRP A 33 7.83 -17.29 14.50
C TRP A 33 8.45 -16.14 15.28
N PRO A 34 8.30 -16.11 16.63
CA PRO A 34 7.49 -17.01 17.44
C PRO A 34 5.99 -16.89 17.12
N ALA A 35 5.26 -18.01 17.19
CA ALA A 35 3.81 -17.96 17.03
C ALA A 35 3.17 -17.12 18.16
N ASP A 36 2.05 -16.50 17.87
CA ASP A 36 1.27 -15.64 18.79
C ASP A 36 1.96 -14.30 19.16
N GLU A 37 3.05 -13.93 18.50
CA GLU A 37 3.60 -12.57 18.57
C GLU A 37 3.17 -11.73 17.37
N ILE A 38 3.08 -10.42 17.58
CA ILE A 38 2.73 -9.43 16.58
C ILE A 38 3.94 -8.52 16.37
N PHE A 39 4.27 -8.25 15.13
CA PHE A 39 5.22 -7.22 14.74
C PHE A 39 4.48 -6.01 14.18
N ARG A 40 4.86 -4.84 14.61
CA ARG A 40 4.49 -3.57 14.00
C ARG A 40 5.73 -2.69 13.90
N THR A 41 5.90 -2.00 12.79
CA THR A 41 6.96 -1.02 12.63
C THR A 41 6.79 0.11 13.63
N THR A 42 7.90 0.58 14.17
CA THR A 42 7.95 1.65 15.17
C THR A 42 8.64 2.90 14.62
N VAL A 43 8.47 4.00 15.31
CA VAL A 43 9.20 5.25 15.00
C VAL A 43 10.71 5.03 15.01
N GLU A 44 11.24 4.22 15.94
CA GLU A 44 12.67 3.89 16.00
C GLU A 44 13.14 3.15 14.74
N ASP A 45 12.33 2.26 14.19
CA ASP A 45 12.66 1.58 12.94
C ASP A 45 12.79 2.56 11.78
N PHE A 46 11.87 3.52 11.68
CA PHE A 46 11.93 4.55 10.63
C PHE A 46 13.09 5.53 10.83
N ASP A 47 13.41 5.94 12.05
CA ASP A 47 14.60 6.75 12.33
C ASP A 47 15.88 6.01 11.91
N ASN A 48 15.97 4.72 12.19
CA ASN A 48 17.10 3.88 11.79
C ASN A 48 17.16 3.73 10.26
N HIS A 49 16.04 3.53 9.59
CA HIS A 49 15.98 3.46 8.12
C HIS A 49 16.33 4.79 7.46
N LYS A 50 15.88 5.91 8.02
CA LYS A 50 16.26 7.26 7.57
C LYS A 50 17.77 7.45 7.62
N ALA A 51 18.38 7.18 8.77
CA ALA A 51 19.83 7.31 8.96
C ALA A 51 20.62 6.37 8.01
N TRP A 52 20.15 5.14 7.83
CA TRP A 52 20.77 4.19 6.92
C TRP A 52 20.67 4.65 5.46
N GLN A 53 19.53 5.14 5.02
CA GLN A 53 19.32 5.62 3.64
C GLN A 53 20.17 6.87 3.34
N GLU A 54 20.31 7.79 4.29
CA GLU A 54 21.20 8.94 4.19
C GLU A 54 22.67 8.51 4.04
N ASP A 55 23.14 7.58 4.89
CA ASP A 55 24.49 7.00 4.78
C ASP A 55 24.70 6.30 3.44
N LEU A 56 23.74 5.49 3.00
CA LEU A 56 23.79 4.82 1.69
C LEU A 56 23.95 5.84 0.56
N ASN A 57 23.08 6.84 0.52
CA ASN A 57 23.09 7.88 -0.52
C ASN A 57 24.40 8.68 -0.53
N SER A 58 25.02 8.91 0.63
CA SER A 58 26.32 9.58 0.73
C SER A 58 27.46 8.82 0.05
N ARG A 59 27.32 7.50 -0.11
CA ARG A 59 28.32 6.59 -0.69
C ARG A 59 28.02 6.20 -2.13
N LEU A 60 26.86 6.55 -2.66
CA LEU A 60 26.50 6.26 -4.05
C LEU A 60 27.29 7.13 -5.04
N PRO A 61 27.56 6.64 -6.25
CA PRO A 61 28.17 7.43 -7.32
C PRO A 61 27.35 8.69 -7.63
N ALA A 62 28.03 9.75 -8.05
CA ALA A 62 27.38 10.99 -8.45
C ALA A 62 26.28 10.75 -9.51
N GLY A 63 25.10 11.30 -9.26
CA GLY A 63 23.91 11.12 -10.10
C GLY A 63 23.12 9.84 -9.83
N SER A 64 23.47 9.10 -8.78
CA SER A 64 22.69 7.98 -8.24
C SER A 64 22.01 8.40 -6.95
N ALA A 65 20.79 7.92 -6.73
CA ALA A 65 20.07 8.07 -5.47
C ALA A 65 19.21 6.82 -5.23
N TYR A 66 19.00 6.51 -3.96
CA TYR A 66 18.16 5.42 -3.50
C TYR A 66 17.11 5.96 -2.55
N PHE A 67 15.86 5.60 -2.78
CA PHE A 67 14.73 5.91 -1.93
C PHE A 67 13.92 4.65 -1.70
N MET A 68 13.71 4.32 -0.42
CA MET A 68 12.77 3.27 -0.03
C MET A 68 11.35 3.80 -0.18
N GLU A 69 10.46 3.00 -0.75
CA GLU A 69 9.06 3.38 -0.93
C GLU A 69 8.20 2.73 0.17
N MET A 70 7.46 3.57 0.89
CA MET A 70 6.58 3.18 1.98
C MET A 70 5.16 2.99 1.45
N CYS A 71 4.57 1.82 1.72
CA CYS A 71 3.24 1.45 1.26
C CYS A 71 2.25 1.57 2.42
N HIS A 72 1.31 2.50 2.32
CA HIS A 72 0.49 2.93 3.44
C HIS A 72 -0.93 2.39 3.40
N ASN A 73 -1.40 1.91 4.56
CA ASN A 73 -2.77 1.48 4.85
C ASN A 73 -3.37 2.38 5.94
N GLY A 74 -4.25 3.29 5.56
CA GLY A 74 -4.79 4.28 6.50
C GLY A 74 -5.62 3.67 7.65
N ASN A 75 -6.27 2.53 7.42
CA ASN A 75 -7.05 1.88 8.48
C ASN A 75 -6.19 1.38 9.65
N GLY A 76 -4.93 1.02 9.39
CA GLY A 76 -4.00 0.62 10.46
C GLY A 76 -3.68 1.75 11.43
N ASP A 77 -3.56 2.98 10.94
CA ASP A 77 -3.50 4.18 11.78
C ASP A 77 -4.77 4.31 12.64
N ILE A 78 -5.96 4.24 12.02
CA ILE A 78 -7.23 4.39 12.73
C ILE A 78 -7.43 3.28 13.78
N ILE A 79 -7.10 2.02 13.47
CA ILE A 79 -7.13 0.92 14.43
C ILE A 79 -6.26 1.26 15.63
N THR A 80 -4.99 1.62 15.40
CA THR A 80 -4.07 1.95 16.49
C THR A 80 -4.57 3.13 17.33
N ALA A 81 -5.10 4.15 16.69
CA ALA A 81 -5.63 5.31 17.38
C ALA A 81 -6.83 4.93 18.25
N THR A 82 -7.81 4.23 17.68
CA THR A 82 -9.08 3.91 18.38
C THR A 82 -8.92 2.88 19.49
N ASP A 83 -7.88 2.07 19.48
CA ASP A 83 -7.56 1.08 20.52
C ASP A 83 -6.96 1.71 21.80
N THR A 84 -6.71 3.03 21.80
CA THR A 84 -6.21 3.74 22.97
C THR A 84 -7.35 4.40 23.78
N GLU A 85 -7.12 4.64 25.08
CA GLU A 85 -8.07 5.41 25.93
C GLU A 85 -8.25 6.83 25.36
N GLU A 86 -7.20 7.47 24.90
CA GLU A 86 -7.22 8.80 24.30
C GLU A 86 -8.04 8.80 23.00
N GLY A 87 -7.81 7.84 22.13
CA GLY A 87 -8.55 7.71 20.87
C GLY A 87 -10.03 7.41 21.08
N TYR A 88 -10.36 6.61 22.06
CA TYR A 88 -11.76 6.38 22.43
C TYR A 88 -12.50 7.68 22.79
N GLU A 89 -11.82 8.65 23.36
CA GLU A 89 -12.43 9.96 23.69
C GLU A 89 -12.45 10.92 22.48
N ILE A 90 -11.43 10.86 21.61
CA ILE A 90 -11.18 11.84 20.54
C ILE A 90 -11.75 11.39 19.20
N CYS A 91 -11.54 10.11 18.82
CA CYS A 91 -11.93 9.62 17.50
C CYS A 91 -13.45 9.57 17.33
N ASN A 92 -13.91 9.94 16.15
CA ASN A 92 -15.31 9.83 15.77
C ASN A 92 -15.40 9.54 14.26
N PRO A 93 -15.81 8.33 13.82
CA PRO A 93 -16.25 7.18 14.65
C PRO A 93 -15.19 6.65 15.62
N LYS A 94 -15.65 5.89 16.62
CA LYS A 94 -14.79 5.30 17.66
C LYS A 94 -14.15 3.97 17.23
N ASP A 95 -14.62 3.42 16.14
CA ASP A 95 -14.18 2.16 15.58
C ASP A 95 -13.56 2.43 14.19
N ALA A 96 -12.52 1.71 13.83
CA ALA A 96 -12.00 1.66 12.48
C ALA A 96 -12.94 0.87 11.55
N VAL A 97 -12.63 0.82 10.24
CA VAL A 97 -13.37 -0.07 9.34
C VAL A 97 -13.02 -1.52 9.69
N ASP A 98 -14.03 -2.29 10.00
CA ASP A 98 -13.93 -3.72 10.29
C ASP A 98 -15.03 -4.50 9.58
N TYR A 99 -14.72 -5.67 9.08
CA TYR A 99 -15.63 -6.59 8.43
C TYR A 99 -15.07 -8.01 8.44
N GLU A 100 -15.97 -9.01 8.35
CA GLU A 100 -15.56 -10.39 8.18
C GLU A 100 -15.04 -10.61 6.75
N SER A 101 -13.74 -10.81 6.62
CA SER A 101 -13.13 -11.10 5.31
C SER A 101 -13.51 -12.53 4.86
N PRO A 102 -13.94 -12.70 3.61
CA PRO A 102 -14.13 -14.03 3.05
C PRO A 102 -12.79 -14.77 2.97
N PRO A 103 -12.78 -16.11 2.95
CA PRO A 103 -11.56 -16.87 2.73
C PRO A 103 -10.91 -16.49 1.41
N ASP A 104 -9.58 -16.35 1.41
CA ASP A 104 -8.80 -16.05 0.22
C ASP A 104 -9.04 -17.08 -0.88
N PRO A 105 -9.38 -16.66 -2.10
CA PRO A 105 -9.51 -17.57 -3.21
C PRO A 105 -8.15 -18.09 -3.68
N PRO A 106 -8.08 -19.20 -4.42
CA PRO A 106 -6.85 -19.62 -5.07
C PRO A 106 -6.26 -18.53 -5.95
N LEU A 107 -4.94 -18.49 -6.10
CA LEU A 107 -4.22 -17.48 -6.87
C LEU A 107 -4.66 -17.34 -8.33
N GLU A 108 -5.09 -18.44 -8.93
CA GLU A 108 -5.57 -18.48 -10.31
C GLU A 108 -7.08 -18.15 -10.43
N PHE A 109 -7.70 -17.80 -9.32
CA PHE A 109 -9.12 -17.46 -9.33
C PHE A 109 -9.37 -16.22 -10.19
N MET A 110 -10.29 -16.39 -11.14
CA MET A 110 -10.78 -15.32 -11.99
C MET A 110 -12.23 -15.03 -11.62
N LYS A 111 -12.46 -13.94 -10.93
CA LYS A 111 -13.80 -13.53 -10.52
C LYS A 111 -14.65 -13.19 -11.76
N PRO A 112 -15.84 -13.76 -11.93
CA PRO A 112 -16.76 -13.31 -12.95
C PRO A 112 -17.16 -11.86 -12.71
N PRO A 113 -17.05 -10.98 -13.72
CA PRO A 113 -17.36 -9.55 -13.54
C PRO A 113 -18.78 -9.29 -13.01
N GLY A 114 -18.90 -8.34 -12.09
CA GLY A 114 -20.20 -7.95 -11.51
C GLY A 114 -20.78 -8.95 -10.51
N THR A 115 -19.99 -9.94 -10.05
CA THR A 115 -20.41 -10.89 -9.02
C THR A 115 -19.80 -10.56 -7.68
N GLY A 116 -20.26 -11.24 -6.63
CA GLY A 116 -19.81 -11.05 -5.26
C GLY A 116 -20.82 -10.26 -4.44
N ILE A 117 -20.52 -10.09 -3.17
CA ILE A 117 -21.32 -9.34 -2.21
C ILE A 117 -20.40 -8.30 -1.61
N ASP A 118 -20.86 -7.07 -1.52
CA ASP A 118 -20.15 -6.00 -0.84
C ASP A 118 -20.00 -6.35 0.65
N ILE A 119 -18.79 -6.23 1.15
CA ILE A 119 -18.47 -6.49 2.58
C ILE A 119 -18.13 -5.20 3.33
N TRP A 120 -17.90 -4.12 2.60
CA TRP A 120 -17.65 -2.82 3.21
C TRP A 120 -18.85 -2.38 4.05
N PRO A 121 -18.66 -1.95 5.32
CA PRO A 121 -19.77 -1.58 6.19
C PRO A 121 -20.55 -0.38 5.68
N ASP A 122 -21.89 -0.48 5.63
CA ASP A 122 -22.78 0.61 5.21
C ASP A 122 -22.67 1.87 6.08
N THR A 123 -22.05 1.75 7.26
CA THR A 123 -21.81 2.88 8.17
C THR A 123 -20.71 3.83 7.69
N PHE A 124 -19.91 3.42 6.72
CA PHE A 124 -18.78 4.18 6.20
C PHE A 124 -18.94 4.48 4.70
N ASP A 125 -19.76 5.49 4.38
CA ASP A 125 -19.93 5.95 2.99
C ASP A 125 -18.83 6.89 2.53
N VAL A 126 -18.28 7.68 3.44
CA VAL A 126 -17.20 8.64 3.24
C VAL A 126 -16.19 8.52 4.38
N TYR A 127 -14.94 8.81 4.12
CA TYR A 127 -13.88 8.84 5.13
C TYR A 127 -14.24 9.85 6.25
N PRO A 128 -14.48 9.40 7.50
CA PRO A 128 -15.08 10.26 8.49
C PRO A 128 -14.11 10.81 9.56
N TRP A 129 -12.93 10.18 9.74
CA TRP A 129 -12.05 10.54 10.86
C TRP A 129 -11.36 11.88 10.62
N GLU A 130 -11.23 12.65 11.71
CA GLU A 130 -10.50 13.92 11.70
C GLU A 130 -9.01 13.70 11.98
N LEU A 131 -8.18 14.67 11.61
CA LEU A 131 -6.73 14.64 11.82
C LEU A 131 -6.37 14.42 13.30
N THR A 132 -7.19 14.93 14.22
CA THR A 132 -7.02 14.73 15.68
C THR A 132 -7.06 13.27 16.11
N CYS A 133 -7.72 12.40 15.34
CA CYS A 133 -7.67 10.96 15.57
C CYS A 133 -6.35 10.37 15.01
N CYS A 134 -5.99 10.69 13.77
CA CYS A 134 -4.80 10.15 13.12
C CYS A 134 -3.47 10.50 13.83
N VAL A 135 -3.39 11.64 14.51
CA VAL A 135 -2.16 12.03 15.24
C VAL A 135 -1.89 11.19 16.48
N ILE A 136 -2.82 10.36 16.91
CA ILE A 136 -2.67 9.49 18.09
C ILE A 136 -1.73 8.31 17.78
N ASP A 137 -1.73 7.80 16.53
CA ASP A 137 -0.75 6.83 16.11
C ASP A 137 0.64 7.49 15.95
N PRO A 138 1.67 7.07 16.73
CA PRO A 138 3.01 7.64 16.64
C PRO A 138 3.64 7.50 15.25
N VAL A 139 3.33 6.42 14.52
CA VAL A 139 3.88 6.19 13.18
C VAL A 139 3.26 7.14 12.16
N ALA A 140 1.95 7.31 12.17
CA ALA A 140 1.28 8.28 11.30
C ALA A 140 1.77 9.70 11.61
N SER A 141 1.83 10.06 12.90
CA SER A 141 2.33 11.35 13.38
C SER A 141 3.78 11.63 12.92
N TRP A 142 4.65 10.61 12.93
CA TRP A 142 6.04 10.70 12.46
C TRP A 142 6.11 11.04 10.96
N PHE A 143 5.25 10.44 10.13
CA PHE A 143 5.19 10.74 8.69
C PHE A 143 4.53 12.06 8.35
N MET A 144 3.78 12.68 9.25
CA MET A 144 3.23 14.03 9.06
C MET A 144 4.32 15.11 9.01
N GLU A 145 5.47 14.86 9.65
CA GLU A 145 6.58 15.78 9.65
C GLU A 145 7.34 15.75 8.32
N PRO A 146 7.47 16.90 7.58
CA PRO A 146 8.13 16.93 6.28
C PRO A 146 9.56 16.39 6.29
N GLU A 147 10.30 16.64 7.37
CA GLU A 147 11.69 16.19 7.53
C GLU A 147 11.85 14.67 7.62
N ASN A 148 10.77 13.96 7.95
CA ASN A 148 10.71 12.50 8.01
C ASN A 148 10.12 11.94 6.72
N ARG A 149 8.97 12.47 6.31
CA ARG A 149 8.24 12.06 5.14
C ARG A 149 9.07 12.18 3.86
N ASP A 150 9.67 13.36 3.62
CA ASP A 150 10.32 13.66 2.33
C ASP A 150 11.65 12.91 2.11
N VAL A 151 12.09 12.10 3.09
CA VAL A 151 13.23 11.17 2.95
C VAL A 151 12.86 9.94 2.13
N PHE A 152 11.60 9.52 2.13
CA PHE A 152 11.11 8.29 1.51
C PHE A 152 10.24 8.58 0.29
N ALA A 153 10.09 7.58 -0.58
CA ALA A 153 9.00 7.55 -1.55
C ALA A 153 7.73 6.96 -0.90
N HIS A 154 6.56 7.28 -1.43
CA HIS A 154 5.28 6.87 -0.84
C HIS A 154 4.28 6.43 -1.90
N VAL A 155 3.51 5.39 -1.56
CA VAL A 155 2.47 4.83 -2.42
C VAL A 155 1.31 4.30 -1.58
N SER A 156 0.12 4.21 -2.16
CA SER A 156 -1.04 3.58 -1.54
C SER A 156 -0.91 2.06 -1.51
N HIS A 157 -1.33 1.45 -0.38
CA HIS A 157 -1.44 0.01 -0.20
C HIS A 157 -2.87 -0.40 0.18
N THR A 158 -3.86 0.34 -0.30
CA THR A 158 -5.28 0.27 0.07
C THR A 158 -5.55 0.71 1.52
N PHE A 159 -6.81 0.81 1.90
CA PHE A 159 -7.17 1.33 3.23
C PHE A 159 -7.10 0.26 4.31
N THR A 160 -7.86 -0.84 4.13
CA THR A 160 -7.97 -1.92 5.13
C THR A 160 -7.08 -3.13 4.85
N HIS A 161 -6.36 -3.15 3.71
CA HIS A 161 -5.61 -4.30 3.23
C HIS A 161 -6.49 -5.46 2.75
N LEU A 162 -7.64 -5.17 2.13
CA LEU A 162 -8.54 -6.20 1.59
C LEU A 162 -7.87 -7.01 0.47
N GLU A 163 -8.02 -8.34 0.53
CA GLU A 163 -7.67 -9.24 -0.59
C GLU A 163 -8.60 -8.96 -1.79
N LEU A 164 -8.02 -8.64 -2.96
CA LEU A 164 -8.76 -8.06 -4.08
C LEU A 164 -9.15 -9.08 -5.16
N ASN A 165 -8.74 -10.34 -5.11
CA ASN A 165 -9.09 -11.31 -6.14
C ASN A 165 -10.59 -11.60 -6.19
N ASN A 166 -11.29 -11.55 -5.04
CA ASN A 166 -12.73 -11.74 -4.94
C ASN A 166 -13.51 -10.48 -4.58
N ALA A 167 -12.84 -9.34 -4.41
CA ALA A 167 -13.47 -8.08 -4.04
C ALA A 167 -14.46 -7.59 -5.11
N THR A 168 -15.52 -6.92 -4.69
CA THR A 168 -16.43 -6.25 -5.59
C THR A 168 -15.83 -4.94 -6.13
N TYR A 169 -16.48 -4.35 -7.13
CA TYR A 169 -16.13 -3.03 -7.59
C TYR A 169 -16.25 -1.98 -6.46
N ASN A 170 -17.34 -2.05 -5.68
CA ASN A 170 -17.61 -1.08 -4.62
C ASN A 170 -16.61 -1.19 -3.47
N ASP A 171 -16.32 -2.40 -3.00
CA ASP A 171 -15.32 -2.61 -1.95
C ASP A 171 -13.94 -2.10 -2.40
N THR A 172 -13.52 -2.48 -3.60
CA THR A 172 -12.24 -2.04 -4.16
C THR A 172 -12.20 -0.52 -4.34
N TRP A 173 -13.29 0.09 -4.80
CA TRP A 173 -13.37 1.54 -4.97
C TRP A 173 -13.19 2.27 -3.64
N ARG A 174 -13.82 1.77 -2.55
CA ARG A 174 -13.73 2.33 -1.21
C ARG A 174 -12.33 2.15 -0.61
N GLU A 175 -11.71 1.02 -0.82
CA GLU A 175 -10.32 0.77 -0.44
C GLU A 175 -9.36 1.84 -0.97
N ILE A 176 -9.52 2.24 -2.24
CA ILE A 176 -8.67 3.26 -2.84
C ILE A 176 -9.09 4.68 -2.39
N ALA A 177 -10.39 4.97 -2.37
CA ALA A 177 -10.88 6.30 -2.05
C ALA A 177 -10.58 6.70 -0.60
N PHE A 178 -10.84 5.81 0.36
CA PHE A 178 -10.58 6.05 1.77
C PHE A 178 -9.09 6.23 2.06
N ASN A 179 -8.25 5.37 1.45
CA ASN A 179 -6.81 5.51 1.63
C ASN A 179 -6.27 6.82 1.05
N ARG A 180 -6.77 7.24 -0.12
CA ARG A 180 -6.42 8.53 -0.72
C ARG A 180 -6.81 9.70 0.17
N ASP A 181 -8.02 9.65 0.76
CA ASP A 181 -8.52 10.71 1.62
C ASP A 181 -7.70 10.78 2.91
N TRP A 182 -7.35 9.63 3.50
CA TRP A 182 -6.43 9.54 4.63
C TRP A 182 -5.03 10.09 4.29
N LEU A 183 -4.40 9.61 3.19
CA LEU A 183 -3.08 10.07 2.74
C LEU A 183 -3.04 11.60 2.54
N THR A 184 -4.17 12.16 2.08
CA THR A 184 -4.30 13.60 1.90
C THR A 184 -4.40 14.31 3.23
N GLN A 185 -5.19 13.79 4.16
CA GLN A 185 -5.42 14.39 5.46
C GLN A 185 -4.14 14.39 6.32
N VAL A 186 -3.42 13.27 6.38
CA VAL A 186 -2.15 13.17 7.13
C VAL A 186 -0.97 13.83 6.41
N GLY A 187 -1.18 14.35 5.21
CA GLY A 187 -0.18 15.11 4.45
C GLY A 187 0.87 14.27 3.72
N ILE A 188 0.79 12.94 3.74
CA ILE A 188 1.71 12.06 3.00
C ILE A 188 1.61 12.32 1.49
N SER A 189 0.42 12.66 0.98
CA SER A 189 0.23 13.03 -0.42
C SER A 189 1.01 14.28 -0.87
N ASN A 190 1.55 15.07 0.07
CA ASN A 190 2.39 16.23 -0.21
C ASN A 190 3.88 15.90 -0.26
N ALA A 191 4.28 14.66 -0.05
CA ALA A 191 5.68 14.25 -0.14
C ALA A 191 6.25 14.52 -1.53
N GLU A 192 7.54 14.91 -1.61
CA GLU A 192 8.23 15.16 -2.88
C GLU A 192 8.20 13.93 -3.81
N MET A 193 8.22 12.73 -3.23
CA MET A 193 8.22 11.45 -3.95
C MET A 193 6.96 10.63 -3.68
N PHE A 194 5.80 11.26 -3.74
CA PHE A 194 4.53 10.56 -3.65
C PHE A 194 4.07 10.06 -5.03
N SER A 195 3.59 8.82 -5.09
CA SER A 195 3.06 8.17 -6.29
C SER A 195 1.53 8.25 -6.34
N PRO A 196 0.92 9.34 -6.83
CA PRO A 196 -0.53 9.55 -6.74
C PRO A 196 -1.35 8.61 -7.64
N PHE A 197 -0.69 7.95 -8.59
CA PHE A 197 -1.30 7.01 -9.54
C PHE A 197 -0.80 5.58 -9.35
N GLY A 198 0.02 5.35 -8.33
CA GLY A 198 0.57 4.05 -7.99
C GLY A 198 -0.28 3.31 -6.97
N LEU A 199 -0.23 1.99 -7.02
CA LEU A 199 -0.83 1.09 -6.05
C LEU A 199 0.04 -0.14 -5.87
N VAL A 200 0.30 -0.49 -4.63
CA VAL A 200 0.75 -1.83 -4.24
C VAL A 200 -0.50 -2.56 -3.74
N PRO A 201 -1.04 -3.53 -4.49
CA PRO A 201 -2.24 -4.22 -4.03
C PRO A 201 -1.91 -5.21 -2.91
N PRO A 202 -2.80 -5.36 -1.91
CA PRO A 202 -2.61 -6.34 -0.82
C PRO A 202 -2.32 -7.73 -1.34
N ALA A 203 -1.30 -8.39 -0.79
CA ALA A 203 -0.85 -9.73 -1.19
C ALA A 203 -0.68 -9.91 -2.72
N ILE A 204 -0.49 -8.80 -3.46
CA ILE A 204 -0.41 -8.75 -4.94
C ILE A 204 -1.65 -9.35 -5.61
N THR A 205 -2.82 -9.06 -5.06
CA THR A 205 -4.11 -9.55 -5.52
C THR A 205 -4.84 -8.54 -6.43
N GLY A 206 -5.96 -8.93 -7.01
CA GLY A 206 -6.82 -8.08 -7.83
C GLY A 206 -6.45 -7.99 -9.32
N LEU A 207 -5.25 -8.42 -9.73
CA LEU A 207 -4.82 -8.35 -11.14
C LEU A 207 -5.64 -9.29 -12.07
N HIS A 208 -6.34 -10.27 -11.52
CA HIS A 208 -7.28 -11.18 -12.22
C HIS A 208 -8.75 -10.79 -12.05
N ASN A 209 -9.03 -9.73 -11.32
CA ASN A 209 -10.37 -9.27 -11.03
C ASN A 209 -10.70 -8.03 -11.87
N ALA A 210 -11.56 -8.19 -12.87
CA ALA A 210 -11.94 -7.08 -13.75
C ALA A 210 -12.66 -5.95 -13.02
N ASP A 211 -13.41 -6.26 -11.95
CA ASP A 211 -14.10 -5.24 -11.14
C ASP A 211 -13.09 -4.43 -10.32
N ALA A 212 -12.06 -5.08 -9.77
CA ALA A 212 -10.96 -4.39 -9.07
C ALA A 212 -10.17 -3.49 -10.01
N ILE A 213 -9.77 -4.01 -11.18
CA ILE A 213 -9.04 -3.21 -12.19
C ILE A 213 -9.86 -2.00 -12.61
N ARG A 214 -11.16 -2.16 -12.81
CA ARG A 214 -12.04 -1.05 -13.16
C ARG A 214 -12.12 -0.02 -12.04
N ALA A 215 -12.26 -0.45 -10.78
CA ALA A 215 -12.28 0.45 -9.63
C ALA A 215 -10.96 1.22 -9.49
N TRP A 216 -9.82 0.57 -9.75
CA TRP A 216 -8.51 1.24 -9.79
C TRP A 216 -8.47 2.33 -10.86
N MET A 217 -8.87 2.01 -12.09
CA MET A 217 -8.87 2.97 -13.20
C MET A 217 -9.80 4.16 -12.92
N ASP A 218 -10.98 3.91 -12.38
CA ASP A 218 -11.96 4.96 -12.05
C ASP A 218 -11.48 5.85 -10.89
N ASN A 219 -10.59 5.35 -10.01
CA ASN A 219 -9.87 6.11 -8.99
C ASN A 219 -8.56 6.74 -9.50
N GLY A 220 -8.23 6.60 -10.79
CA GLY A 220 -7.06 7.22 -11.40
C GLY A 220 -5.75 6.44 -11.25
N ILE A 221 -5.77 5.20 -10.74
CA ILE A 221 -4.58 4.34 -10.66
C ILE A 221 -4.12 3.96 -12.08
N LYS A 222 -2.83 4.06 -12.32
CA LYS A 222 -2.18 3.81 -13.61
C LYS A 222 -1.05 2.79 -13.53
N TYR A 223 -0.48 2.62 -12.35
CA TYR A 223 0.67 1.76 -12.11
C TYR A 223 0.35 0.86 -10.92
N VAL A 224 0.55 -0.44 -11.10
CA VAL A 224 0.26 -1.45 -10.09
C VAL A 224 1.46 -2.38 -9.98
N VAL A 225 1.84 -2.72 -8.77
CA VAL A 225 2.89 -3.71 -8.53
C VAL A 225 2.33 -5.11 -8.78
N GLY A 226 3.10 -5.92 -9.50
CA GLY A 226 2.81 -7.33 -9.77
C GLY A 226 3.88 -8.24 -9.17
N ASP A 227 3.54 -9.51 -9.01
CA ASP A 227 4.46 -10.55 -8.58
C ASP A 227 4.91 -11.40 -9.76
N ASN A 228 6.21 -11.54 -9.95
CA ASN A 228 6.80 -12.40 -10.98
C ASN A 228 7.44 -13.69 -10.41
N THR A 229 7.32 -13.94 -9.12
CA THR A 229 7.81 -15.17 -8.47
C THR A 229 6.90 -16.36 -8.76
N ARG A 230 5.68 -16.10 -9.19
CA ARG A 230 4.68 -17.06 -9.60
C ARG A 230 4.40 -16.87 -11.09
N PRO A 231 3.99 -17.88 -11.83
CA PRO A 231 3.44 -17.67 -13.16
C PRO A 231 2.13 -16.90 -13.04
N LEU A 232 2.25 -15.61 -12.74
CA LEU A 232 1.20 -14.66 -12.92
C LEU A 232 0.81 -14.79 -14.37
N LEU A 233 -0.38 -15.20 -14.62
CA LEU A 233 -0.94 -14.92 -15.90
C LEU A 233 -0.05 -15.35 -17.07
N ARG A 234 0.29 -16.61 -17.13
CA ARG A 234 0.38 -17.16 -18.47
C ARG A 234 -0.99 -16.90 -19.09
N ASN A 235 -1.08 -15.83 -19.88
CA ASN A 235 -2.09 -15.83 -20.89
C ASN A 235 -2.10 -17.25 -21.45
N ASP A 236 -3.22 -17.91 -21.30
CA ASP A 236 -3.35 -19.24 -21.87
C ASP A 236 -3.15 -19.08 -23.37
N VAL A 237 -1.91 -19.32 -23.82
CA VAL A 237 -1.51 -19.26 -25.22
C VAL A 237 -2.03 -20.49 -25.98
N SER A 238 -3.07 -21.12 -25.51
CA SER A 238 -3.92 -21.92 -26.35
C SER A 238 -4.72 -20.98 -27.28
N CYS A 239 -4.03 -20.31 -28.19
CA CYS A 239 -4.67 -19.83 -29.40
C CYS A 239 -5.28 -21.07 -30.08
N PRO A 240 -6.60 -21.23 -30.14
CA PRO A 240 -7.18 -22.25 -30.97
C PRO A 240 -6.92 -21.83 -32.41
N GLY A 241 -5.95 -22.41 -33.08
CA GLY A 241 -5.73 -22.23 -34.50
C GLY A 241 -4.27 -21.98 -34.93
N GLN A 242 -3.33 -22.76 -34.47
CA GLN A 242 -2.12 -23.08 -35.24
C GLN A 242 -1.90 -24.58 -35.31
#